data_fa11706cc8ab36cbf78bd4b04d728969
#
_entry.id   fa11706cc8ab36cbf78bd4b04d728969
#
_cell.length_a   1.000
_cell.length_b   1.000
_cell.length_c   1.000
_cell.angle_alpha   90.00
_cell.angle_beta   90.00
_cell.angle_gamma   90.00
#
_symmetry.space_group_name_H-M   'P 1'
#
loop_
_entity.id
_entity.type
_entity.pdbx_description
1 polymer ?
#
loop_
_entity_poly.entity_id
_entity_poly.type
_entity_poly.pdbx_seq_one_letter_code
_entity_poly.pdbx_strand_id
1 'polypeptide(L)'
;MNKKFHSVVLILALALMLMATGCSSVENSGSQENQKGDDRVTIKFMHLWPAGSSRQHNMLVSEIIEEYQNLNPHVRVVQEVLENEQYKNKLQISSASNDLPDIGMTWAGGFIEPYVKGNRFTSLNDILDGDLKAAFIPGTTEAYEVDGQTYALPLELNIVPLYYNKSIFAKYNLEVPRDYEEFKSVVKTLTDNNVAPIALGNRDRWTGSLWYMYLADRIGGPDVLTNAINRTGSFEDESLVKAAEEIQNLVNMNAFVRGFNGLSNDEGKAEFLNGNAAMYLMGSWELPNFTTDEEVSKEFRDSVGYFKFPVVEGGKGNVDSWVGGPGVGLFVAENSPVRDEAKKFVKFFVERWGQQAVTRVGVIPATTVDTSELDLPELYIDVLNDLREASNITLFADVQMKAATAETHLNMIQSLFGNQASPRDFAREHEEALAGEAK
;
A
#
# COMPACT_ATOMS: atom_id res chain seq x y z
N MET A 1 34.30 -45.09 -35.16
CA MET A 1 33.06 -45.32 -34.38
C MET A 1 33.31 -46.53 -33.48
N ASN A 2 33.28 -46.46 -32.17
CA ASN A 2 33.49 -47.49 -31.12
C ASN A 2 34.70 -47.31 -30.18
N LYS A 3 34.92 -46.10 -29.65
CA LYS A 3 35.77 -45.93 -28.46
C LYS A 3 35.15 -45.09 -27.33
N LYS A 4 33.97 -44.52 -27.53
CA LYS A 4 33.27 -43.73 -26.50
C LYS A 4 32.18 -44.49 -25.73
N PHE A 5 31.81 -45.69 -26.16
CA PHE A 5 30.74 -46.48 -25.54
C PHE A 5 31.24 -47.35 -24.38
N HIS A 6 32.54 -47.66 -24.32
CA HIS A 6 33.14 -48.52 -23.28
C HIS A 6 33.51 -47.78 -22.00
N SER A 7 33.66 -46.45 -22.04
CA SER A 7 34.01 -45.65 -20.86
C SER A 7 32.79 -45.33 -19.98
N VAL A 8 31.58 -45.33 -20.52
CA VAL A 8 30.36 -45.01 -19.76
C VAL A 8 29.83 -46.22 -18.98
N VAL A 9 30.04 -47.42 -19.51
CA VAL A 9 29.66 -48.70 -18.87
C VAL A 9 30.60 -49.06 -17.72
N LEU A 10 31.86 -48.63 -17.75
CA LEU A 10 32.83 -48.92 -16.67
C LEU A 10 32.64 -48.00 -15.45
N ILE A 11 32.09 -46.80 -15.61
CA ILE A 11 31.80 -45.87 -14.52
C ILE A 11 30.52 -46.25 -13.78
N LEU A 12 29.55 -46.86 -14.45
CA LEU A 12 28.30 -47.33 -13.80
C LEU A 12 28.52 -48.64 -13.00
N ALA A 13 29.52 -49.47 -13.35
CA ALA A 13 29.83 -50.71 -12.64
C ALA A 13 30.64 -50.47 -11.34
N LEU A 14 31.35 -49.33 -11.22
CA LEU A 14 32.11 -48.99 -10.02
C LEU A 14 31.22 -48.30 -8.93
N ALA A 15 30.05 -47.77 -9.29
CA ALA A 15 29.11 -47.14 -8.36
C ALA A 15 28.20 -48.15 -7.63
N LEU A 16 28.10 -49.40 -8.06
CA LEU A 16 27.28 -50.45 -7.47
C LEU A 16 28.01 -51.36 -6.48
N MET A 17 29.32 -51.24 -6.27
CA MET A 17 30.10 -52.10 -5.38
C MET A 17 30.47 -51.50 -4.03
N LEU A 18 29.90 -50.33 -3.67
CA LEU A 18 30.19 -49.63 -2.40
C LEU A 18 29.02 -49.66 -1.39
N MET A 19 28.03 -50.50 -1.57
CA MET A 19 26.87 -50.62 -0.63
C MET A 19 26.78 -51.99 0.06
N ALA A 20 27.84 -52.70 0.29
CA ALA A 20 27.76 -53.95 1.01
C ALA A 20 28.96 -54.19 1.93
N THR A 21 29.17 -53.33 2.93
CA THR A 21 29.92 -53.74 4.17
C THR A 21 29.70 -52.67 5.22
N GLY A 22 29.06 -53.04 6.33
CA GLY A 22 29.01 -52.20 7.54
C GLY A 22 27.80 -52.37 8.44
N CYS A 23 27.45 -53.60 8.80
CA CYS A 23 26.77 -53.80 10.04
C CYS A 23 27.81 -54.06 11.12
N SER A 24 28.17 -53.03 11.88
CA SER A 24 28.74 -53.21 13.23
C SER A 24 27.92 -52.35 14.18
N SER A 25 27.26 -53.02 15.07
CA SER A 25 26.54 -52.46 16.22
C SER A 25 27.52 -51.67 17.09
N VAL A 26 27.42 -50.35 17.00
CA VAL A 26 27.95 -49.45 18.02
C VAL A 26 26.73 -49.00 18.84
N GLU A 27 26.61 -49.48 20.05
CA GLU A 27 25.79 -48.90 21.09
C GLU A 27 26.32 -47.48 21.32
N ASN A 28 25.66 -46.49 20.68
CA ASN A 28 25.89 -45.10 20.98
C ASN A 28 24.76 -44.67 21.95
N SER A 29 25.06 -44.64 23.21
CA SER A 29 24.28 -43.92 24.23
C SER A 29 24.44 -42.43 23.95
N GLY A 30 23.82 -41.97 22.86
CA GLY A 30 23.61 -40.58 22.54
C GLY A 30 22.25 -40.19 23.15
N SER A 31 22.29 -39.35 24.16
CA SER A 31 21.16 -38.59 24.66
C SER A 31 20.28 -38.15 23.50
N GLN A 32 19.07 -38.72 23.42
CA GLN A 32 17.96 -38.09 22.72
C GLN A 32 17.77 -36.73 23.40
N GLU A 33 18.31 -35.66 22.85
CA GLU A 33 17.71 -34.38 23.05
C GLU A 33 16.25 -34.51 22.55
N ASN A 34 15.36 -34.68 23.50
CA ASN A 34 13.95 -34.45 23.30
C ASN A 34 13.86 -33.02 22.72
N GLN A 35 13.67 -32.90 21.41
CA GLN A 35 13.00 -31.73 20.86
C GLN A 35 11.62 -31.73 21.55
N LYS A 36 11.55 -31.08 22.73
CA LYS A 36 10.28 -30.64 23.26
C LYS A 36 9.66 -29.87 22.12
N GLY A 37 8.59 -30.40 21.52
CA GLY A 37 7.76 -29.66 20.60
C GLY A 37 7.47 -28.32 21.28
N ASP A 38 7.55 -27.23 20.52
CA ASP A 38 7.16 -25.93 21.03
C ASP A 38 5.65 -25.99 21.30
N ASP A 39 5.25 -26.23 22.56
CA ASP A 39 3.85 -26.37 22.97
C ASP A 39 3.09 -25.02 22.89
N ARG A 40 3.73 -23.96 22.39
CA ARG A 40 3.12 -22.64 22.24
C ARG A 40 2.09 -22.61 21.13
N VAL A 41 1.04 -21.83 21.34
CA VAL A 41 0.10 -21.44 20.29
C VAL A 41 0.86 -20.60 19.26
N THR A 42 0.93 -21.08 18.02
CA THR A 42 1.64 -20.37 16.97
C THR A 42 0.64 -19.59 16.10
N ILE A 43 0.79 -18.27 16.04
CA ILE A 43 0.04 -17.36 15.17
C ILE A 43 0.90 -17.04 13.94
N LYS A 44 0.38 -17.28 12.74
CA LYS A 44 1.01 -16.88 11.47
C LYS A 44 0.50 -15.49 11.11
N PHE A 45 1.40 -14.52 11.05
CA PHE A 45 1.08 -13.14 10.68
C PHE A 45 1.78 -12.74 9.38
N MET A 46 1.01 -12.42 8.34
CA MET A 46 1.52 -11.95 7.06
C MET A 46 1.29 -10.44 6.91
N HIS A 47 2.35 -9.68 6.63
CA HIS A 47 2.25 -8.23 6.46
C HIS A 47 3.12 -7.71 5.31
N LEU A 48 2.84 -6.46 4.89
CA LEU A 48 3.43 -5.85 3.68
C LEU A 48 4.50 -4.77 3.96
N TRP A 49 5.12 -4.79 5.13
CA TRP A 49 6.14 -3.83 5.53
C TRP A 49 7.53 -4.47 5.67
N PRO A 50 8.28 -4.69 4.54
CA PRO A 50 9.63 -5.23 4.60
C PRO A 50 10.62 -4.20 5.15
N ALA A 51 11.67 -4.70 5.81
CA ALA A 51 12.70 -3.85 6.43
C ALA A 51 13.48 -2.98 5.43
N GLY A 52 13.46 -3.33 4.14
CA GLY A 52 14.17 -2.60 3.08
C GLY A 52 13.44 -1.34 2.61
N SER A 53 12.11 -1.36 2.51
CA SER A 53 11.32 -0.27 1.94
C SER A 53 10.33 0.38 2.92
N SER A 54 10.07 -0.27 4.08
CA SER A 54 9.14 0.19 5.11
C SER A 54 9.72 -0.06 6.51
N ARG A 55 10.95 0.39 6.72
CA ARG A 55 11.77 0.04 7.89
C ARG A 55 11.09 0.38 9.22
N GLN A 56 10.57 1.60 9.35
CA GLN A 56 10.00 2.05 10.62
C GLN A 56 8.75 1.24 10.99
N HIS A 57 7.91 0.93 10.00
CA HIS A 57 6.77 0.04 10.18
C HIS A 57 7.22 -1.36 10.61
N ASN A 58 8.21 -1.94 9.92
CA ASN A 58 8.73 -3.27 10.24
C ASN A 58 9.27 -3.37 11.67
N MET A 59 10.00 -2.34 12.11
CA MET A 59 10.54 -2.27 13.47
C MET A 59 9.41 -2.24 14.50
N LEU A 60 8.41 -1.37 14.34
CA LEU A 60 7.28 -1.28 15.26
C LEU A 60 6.46 -2.57 15.30
N VAL A 61 6.21 -3.21 14.14
CA VAL A 61 5.56 -4.53 14.09
C VAL A 61 6.31 -5.54 14.95
N SER A 62 7.64 -5.61 14.79
CA SER A 62 8.49 -6.55 15.54
C SER A 62 8.47 -6.27 17.03
N GLU A 63 8.50 -5.01 17.45
CA GLU A 63 8.42 -4.60 18.85
C GLU A 63 7.06 -4.96 19.49
N ILE A 64 5.95 -4.72 18.80
CA ILE A 64 4.62 -5.08 19.27
C ILE A 64 4.49 -6.61 19.42
N ILE A 65 5.03 -7.37 18.48
CA ILE A 65 5.06 -8.83 18.58
C ILE A 65 5.88 -9.30 19.79
N GLU A 66 7.06 -8.72 19.99
CA GLU A 66 7.90 -9.06 21.14
C GLU A 66 7.20 -8.73 22.47
N GLU A 67 6.59 -7.54 22.58
CA GLU A 67 5.81 -7.15 23.76
C GLU A 67 4.66 -8.14 24.02
N TYR A 68 3.90 -8.51 22.98
CA TYR A 68 2.81 -9.47 23.14
C TYR A 68 3.28 -10.84 23.62
N GLN A 69 4.37 -11.36 23.04
CA GLN A 69 4.94 -12.65 23.43
C GLN A 69 5.49 -12.63 24.86
N ASN A 70 6.07 -11.52 25.28
CA ASN A 70 6.54 -11.35 26.68
C ASN A 70 5.39 -11.37 27.69
N LEU A 71 4.26 -10.75 27.33
CA LEU A 71 3.03 -10.77 28.14
C LEU A 71 2.28 -12.11 28.07
N ASN A 72 2.45 -12.86 26.96
CA ASN A 72 1.78 -14.13 26.67
C ASN A 72 2.81 -15.21 26.30
N PRO A 73 3.59 -15.75 27.27
CA PRO A 73 4.70 -16.68 26.98
C PRO A 73 4.26 -17.99 26.29
N HIS A 74 2.97 -18.30 26.34
CA HIS A 74 2.36 -19.48 25.69
C HIS A 74 2.10 -19.22 24.19
N VAL A 75 2.32 -18.00 23.68
CA VAL A 75 2.10 -17.61 22.27
C VAL A 75 3.43 -17.40 21.57
N ARG A 76 3.47 -17.79 20.30
CA ARG A 76 4.53 -17.47 19.35
C ARG A 76 3.91 -16.85 18.09
N VAL A 77 4.38 -15.69 17.67
CA VAL A 77 3.99 -15.06 16.40
C VAL A 77 5.09 -15.27 15.37
N VAL A 78 4.74 -15.82 14.22
CA VAL A 78 5.64 -16.06 13.10
C VAL A 78 5.26 -15.13 11.96
N GLN A 79 6.18 -14.27 11.54
CA GLN A 79 5.96 -13.28 10.51
C GLN A 79 6.29 -13.85 9.12
N GLU A 80 5.46 -13.55 8.12
CA GLU A 80 5.76 -13.61 6.69
C GLU A 80 5.66 -12.18 6.13
N VAL A 81 6.75 -11.68 5.54
CA VAL A 81 6.84 -10.28 5.11
C VAL A 81 7.07 -10.22 3.60
N LEU A 82 6.25 -9.48 2.89
CA LEU A 82 6.27 -9.38 1.43
C LEU A 82 6.16 -7.92 0.99
N GLU A 83 6.66 -7.58 -0.18
CA GLU A 83 6.37 -6.31 -0.86
C GLU A 83 4.88 -6.22 -1.24
N ASN A 84 4.36 -4.99 -1.38
CA ASN A 84 2.94 -4.71 -1.56
C ASN A 84 2.27 -5.57 -2.65
N GLU A 85 2.80 -5.58 -3.86
CA GLU A 85 2.19 -6.35 -4.96
C GLU A 85 2.39 -7.86 -4.80
N GLN A 86 3.51 -8.30 -4.23
CA GLN A 86 3.73 -9.70 -3.87
C GLN A 86 2.76 -10.14 -2.78
N TYR A 87 2.50 -9.25 -1.80
CA TYR A 87 1.54 -9.47 -0.74
C TYR A 87 0.12 -9.67 -1.29
N LYS A 88 -0.36 -8.76 -2.17
CA LYS A 88 -1.68 -8.87 -2.81
C LYS A 88 -1.84 -10.18 -3.58
N ASN A 89 -0.82 -10.55 -4.37
CA ASN A 89 -0.81 -11.82 -5.11
C ASN A 89 -0.86 -13.03 -4.17
N LYS A 90 -0.05 -13.04 -3.10
CA LYS A 90 -0.03 -14.11 -2.11
C LYS A 90 -1.37 -14.22 -1.39
N LEU A 91 -1.96 -13.09 -0.97
CA LEU A 91 -3.26 -13.05 -0.32
C LEU A 91 -4.35 -13.67 -1.20
N GLN A 92 -4.38 -13.31 -2.48
CA GLN A 92 -5.34 -13.85 -3.45
C GLN A 92 -5.18 -15.37 -3.62
N ILE A 93 -3.94 -15.85 -3.81
CA ILE A 93 -3.65 -17.29 -3.98
C ILE A 93 -4.01 -18.07 -2.71
N SER A 94 -3.60 -17.58 -1.55
CA SER A 94 -3.88 -18.21 -0.24
C SER A 94 -5.39 -18.24 0.06
N SER A 95 -6.12 -17.18 -0.31
CA SER A 95 -7.58 -17.16 -0.20
C SER A 95 -8.25 -18.20 -1.11
N ALA A 96 -7.81 -18.32 -2.36
CA ALA A 96 -8.35 -19.28 -3.31
C ALA A 96 -8.10 -20.72 -2.86
N SER A 97 -6.94 -21.03 -2.29
CA SER A 97 -6.57 -22.34 -1.76
C SER A 97 -7.10 -22.62 -0.35
N ASN A 98 -7.78 -21.65 0.28
CA ASN A 98 -8.23 -21.72 1.69
C ASN A 98 -7.07 -21.93 2.69
N ASP A 99 -5.90 -21.38 2.39
CA ASP A 99 -4.67 -21.47 3.16
C ASP A 99 -4.15 -20.07 3.52
N LEU A 100 -5.04 -19.26 4.12
CA LEU A 100 -4.69 -17.94 4.62
C LEU A 100 -3.82 -18.04 5.89
N PRO A 101 -2.94 -17.05 6.14
CA PRO A 101 -2.34 -16.89 7.47
C PRO A 101 -3.43 -16.63 8.51
N ASP A 102 -3.13 -16.86 9.79
CA ASP A 102 -4.09 -16.60 10.86
C ASP A 102 -4.49 -15.13 10.92
N ILE A 103 -3.52 -14.24 10.67
CA ILE A 103 -3.67 -12.79 10.60
C ILE A 103 -2.98 -12.28 9.34
N GLY A 104 -3.61 -11.34 8.66
CA GLY A 104 -3.02 -10.62 7.55
C GLY A 104 -3.54 -9.20 7.42
N MET A 105 -3.09 -8.51 6.38
CA MET A 105 -3.52 -7.16 6.05
C MET A 105 -4.48 -7.17 4.86
N THR A 106 -5.41 -6.23 4.83
CA THR A 106 -6.37 -6.05 3.74
C THR A 106 -6.66 -4.57 3.55
N TRP A 107 -7.28 -4.24 2.42
CA TRP A 107 -7.80 -2.91 2.14
C TRP A 107 -9.32 -2.88 2.27
N ALA A 108 -9.87 -1.68 2.38
CA ALA A 108 -11.29 -1.40 2.60
C ALA A 108 -12.18 -1.64 1.36
N GLY A 109 -13.44 -1.29 1.45
CA GLY A 109 -14.37 -1.15 0.32
C GLY A 109 -14.57 -2.42 -0.51
N GLY A 110 -14.54 -2.28 -1.83
CA GLY A 110 -14.71 -3.39 -2.77
C GLY A 110 -13.60 -4.43 -2.73
N PHE A 111 -12.40 -4.07 -2.24
CA PHE A 111 -11.27 -4.99 -2.12
C PHE A 111 -11.55 -6.11 -1.11
N ILE A 112 -12.15 -5.81 0.05
CA ILE A 112 -12.39 -6.81 1.11
C ILE A 112 -13.60 -7.71 0.80
N GLU A 113 -14.58 -7.23 0.02
CA GLU A 113 -15.83 -7.95 -0.23
C GLU A 113 -15.68 -9.42 -0.67
N PRO A 114 -14.85 -9.78 -1.67
CA PRO A 114 -14.75 -11.16 -2.12
C PRO A 114 -14.22 -12.11 -1.05
N TYR A 115 -13.36 -11.63 -0.15
CA TYR A 115 -12.86 -12.43 0.96
C TYR A 115 -13.94 -12.68 2.00
N VAL A 116 -14.74 -11.67 2.32
CA VAL A 116 -15.85 -11.78 3.27
C VAL A 116 -16.94 -12.67 2.68
N LYS A 117 -17.39 -12.42 1.45
CA LYS A 117 -18.41 -13.22 0.76
C LYS A 117 -17.97 -14.67 0.53
N GLY A 118 -16.66 -14.89 0.38
CA GLY A 118 -16.04 -16.21 0.30
C GLY A 118 -15.85 -16.90 1.65
N ASN A 119 -16.32 -16.31 2.77
CA ASN A 119 -16.14 -16.81 4.13
C ASN A 119 -14.65 -17.06 4.46
N ARG A 120 -13.79 -16.10 4.12
CA ARG A 120 -12.35 -16.17 4.36
C ARG A 120 -11.94 -15.39 5.59
N PHE A 121 -12.60 -14.28 5.89
CA PHE A 121 -12.33 -13.43 7.05
C PHE A 121 -13.44 -13.60 8.07
N THR A 122 -13.08 -13.60 9.37
CA THR A 122 -14.05 -13.63 10.47
C THR A 122 -14.43 -12.22 10.90
N SER A 123 -15.67 -12.06 11.39
CA SER A 123 -16.09 -10.77 11.98
C SER A 123 -15.27 -10.47 13.24
N LEU A 124 -14.93 -9.20 13.40
CA LEU A 124 -14.18 -8.64 14.52
C LEU A 124 -15.05 -7.82 15.48
N ASN A 125 -16.37 -7.84 15.31
CA ASN A 125 -17.30 -7.07 16.15
C ASN A 125 -17.20 -7.41 17.62
N ASP A 126 -16.86 -8.65 17.95
CA ASP A 126 -16.69 -9.15 19.34
C ASP A 126 -15.47 -8.55 20.06
N ILE A 127 -14.45 -8.10 19.31
CA ILE A 127 -13.27 -7.42 19.87
C ILE A 127 -13.32 -5.90 19.66
N LEU A 128 -14.18 -5.40 18.77
CA LEU A 128 -14.44 -3.99 18.53
C LEU A 128 -15.46 -3.47 19.55
N ASP A 129 -15.08 -3.51 20.82
CA ASP A 129 -15.92 -3.08 21.95
C ASP A 129 -15.85 -1.58 22.23
N GLY A 130 -16.61 -1.10 23.24
CA GLY A 130 -16.84 0.29 23.53
C GLY A 130 -15.61 1.19 23.50
N ASP A 131 -14.54 0.83 24.21
CA ASP A 131 -13.33 1.66 24.33
C ASP A 131 -12.50 1.63 23.04
N LEU A 132 -12.29 0.43 22.48
CA LEU A 132 -11.54 0.29 21.24
C LEU A 132 -12.30 0.95 20.08
N LYS A 133 -13.62 0.76 19.97
CA LYS A 133 -14.43 1.40 18.95
C LYS A 133 -14.40 2.93 19.06
N ALA A 134 -14.47 3.45 20.28
CA ALA A 134 -14.42 4.89 20.53
C ALA A 134 -13.05 5.53 20.24
N ALA A 135 -11.98 4.72 20.23
CA ALA A 135 -10.64 5.20 19.90
C ALA A 135 -10.47 5.46 18.40
N PHE A 136 -11.22 4.77 17.54
CA PHE A 136 -11.12 4.96 16.09
C PHE A 136 -11.69 6.31 15.64
N ILE A 137 -11.06 6.91 14.64
CA ILE A 137 -11.57 8.07 13.93
C ILE A 137 -12.84 7.63 13.18
N PRO A 138 -13.99 8.36 13.32
CA PRO A 138 -15.24 8.01 12.65
C PRO A 138 -15.07 7.81 11.14
N GLY A 139 -15.70 6.78 10.59
CA GLY A 139 -15.62 6.41 9.17
C GLY A 139 -14.48 5.42 8.85
N THR A 140 -13.49 5.25 9.74
CA THR A 140 -12.35 4.38 9.44
C THR A 140 -12.67 2.90 9.58
N THR A 141 -13.40 2.48 10.60
CA THR A 141 -13.86 1.10 10.78
C THR A 141 -15.00 0.74 9.83
N GLU A 142 -15.89 1.70 9.55
CA GLU A 142 -17.02 1.53 8.65
C GLU A 142 -16.58 1.20 7.21
N ALA A 143 -15.40 1.68 6.80
CA ALA A 143 -14.83 1.34 5.51
C ALA A 143 -14.51 -0.17 5.34
N TYR A 144 -14.39 -0.91 6.45
CA TYR A 144 -14.15 -2.36 6.49
C TYR A 144 -15.40 -3.17 6.84
N GLU A 145 -16.57 -2.54 6.81
CA GLU A 145 -17.83 -3.23 7.01
C GLU A 145 -18.36 -3.85 5.73
N VAL A 146 -18.83 -5.08 5.86
CA VAL A 146 -19.63 -5.78 4.85
C VAL A 146 -20.86 -6.34 5.56
N ASP A 147 -22.06 -6.03 5.03
CA ASP A 147 -23.34 -6.46 5.59
C ASP A 147 -23.49 -6.12 7.10
N GLY A 148 -22.97 -4.94 7.51
CA GLY A 148 -23.06 -4.43 8.89
C GLY A 148 -22.15 -5.12 9.89
N GLN A 149 -21.14 -5.86 9.44
CA GLN A 149 -20.11 -6.47 10.27
C GLN A 149 -18.73 -5.97 9.85
N THR A 150 -17.86 -5.67 10.82
CA THR A 150 -16.48 -5.25 10.60
C THR A 150 -15.57 -6.46 10.47
N TYR A 151 -14.78 -6.55 9.39
CA TYR A 151 -13.92 -7.70 9.09
C TYR A 151 -12.42 -7.40 9.12
N ALA A 152 -12.05 -6.13 9.26
CA ALA A 152 -10.67 -5.75 9.55
C ALA A 152 -10.63 -4.47 10.38
N LEU A 153 -9.55 -4.29 11.14
CA LEU A 153 -9.33 -3.08 11.94
C LEU A 153 -8.24 -2.23 11.29
N PRO A 154 -8.54 -0.99 10.86
CA PRO A 154 -7.59 -0.12 10.18
C PRO A 154 -6.43 0.29 11.09
N LEU A 155 -5.24 0.44 10.50
CA LEU A 155 -4.04 0.88 11.22
C LEU A 155 -3.75 2.36 11.00
N GLU A 156 -4.02 2.87 9.80
CA GLU A 156 -3.67 4.23 9.38
C GLU A 156 -4.83 4.93 8.67
N LEU A 157 -4.83 6.25 8.75
CA LEU A 157 -5.66 7.14 7.94
C LEU A 157 -4.75 8.02 7.09
N ASN A 158 -4.95 8.02 5.78
CA ASN A 158 -4.03 8.63 4.84
C ASN A 158 -4.68 9.67 3.95
N ILE A 159 -3.91 10.70 3.57
CA ILE A 159 -4.16 11.60 2.44
C ILE A 159 -2.94 11.54 1.51
N VAL A 160 -3.09 12.02 0.28
CA VAL A 160 -2.04 11.96 -0.75
C VAL A 160 -1.51 13.37 -1.06
N PRO A 161 -0.49 13.86 -0.33
CA PRO A 161 0.17 15.12 -0.65
C PRO A 161 1.01 15.04 -1.93
N LEU A 162 1.26 16.20 -2.54
CA LEU A 162 2.27 16.32 -3.57
C LEU A 162 3.56 16.85 -2.92
N TYR A 163 4.47 15.94 -2.60
CA TYR A 163 5.78 16.28 -2.02
C TYR A 163 6.69 16.93 -3.06
N TYR A 164 7.56 17.84 -2.62
CA TYR A 164 8.54 18.48 -3.51
C TYR A 164 9.87 18.71 -2.79
N ASN A 165 10.94 18.80 -3.58
CA ASN A 165 12.26 19.13 -3.11
C ASN A 165 12.48 20.66 -3.16
N LYS A 166 12.47 21.31 -1.98
CA LYS A 166 12.69 22.76 -1.81
C LYS A 166 14.01 23.26 -2.43
N SER A 167 15.06 22.43 -2.37
CA SER A 167 16.37 22.80 -2.92
C SER A 167 16.35 22.84 -4.44
N ILE A 168 15.62 21.91 -5.10
CA ILE A 168 15.43 21.94 -6.56
C ILE A 168 14.58 23.15 -6.95
N PHE A 169 13.48 23.41 -6.25
CA PHE A 169 12.62 24.56 -6.51
C PHE A 169 13.41 25.87 -6.38
N ALA A 170 14.16 26.05 -5.28
CA ALA A 170 15.01 27.23 -5.09
C ALA A 170 16.07 27.40 -6.19
N LYS A 171 16.71 26.31 -6.64
CA LYS A 171 17.73 26.33 -7.70
C LYS A 171 17.21 26.88 -9.02
N TYR A 172 15.94 26.60 -9.34
CA TYR A 172 15.31 27.03 -10.59
C TYR A 172 14.35 28.21 -10.40
N ASN A 173 14.35 28.88 -9.24
CA ASN A 173 13.47 29.99 -8.88
C ASN A 173 11.98 29.64 -9.07
N LEU A 174 11.59 28.43 -8.65
CA LEU A 174 10.21 27.96 -8.71
C LEU A 174 9.51 28.25 -7.38
N GLU A 175 8.26 28.69 -7.49
CA GLU A 175 7.33 28.82 -6.37
C GLU A 175 6.39 27.61 -6.33
N VAL A 176 5.78 27.35 -5.17
CA VAL A 176 4.70 26.34 -5.06
C VAL A 176 3.52 26.79 -5.91
N PRO A 177 3.04 25.97 -6.87
CA PRO A 177 1.98 26.35 -7.78
C PRO A 177 0.63 26.49 -7.04
N ARG A 178 -0.11 27.55 -7.35
CA ARG A 178 -1.42 27.86 -6.75
C ARG A 178 -2.58 27.21 -7.53
N ASP A 179 -2.34 26.94 -8.83
CA ASP A 179 -3.29 26.31 -9.73
C ASP A 179 -2.58 25.36 -10.70
N TYR A 180 -3.37 24.63 -11.48
CA TYR A 180 -2.87 23.59 -12.37
C TYR A 180 -2.07 24.14 -13.57
N GLU A 181 -2.35 25.36 -14.01
CA GLU A 181 -1.57 26.01 -15.08
C GLU A 181 -0.18 26.41 -14.58
N GLU A 182 -0.09 26.96 -13.35
CA GLU A 182 1.20 27.20 -12.69
C GLU A 182 1.97 25.87 -12.46
N PHE A 183 1.26 24.78 -12.08
CA PHE A 183 1.87 23.46 -11.97
C PHE A 183 2.48 22.99 -13.30
N LYS A 184 1.74 23.11 -14.43
CA LYS A 184 2.26 22.78 -15.75
C LYS A 184 3.46 23.67 -16.14
N SER A 185 3.47 24.92 -15.70
CA SER A 185 4.61 25.84 -15.90
C SER A 185 5.85 25.39 -15.11
N VAL A 186 5.67 24.90 -13.88
CA VAL A 186 6.75 24.27 -13.09
C VAL A 186 7.30 23.05 -13.82
N VAL A 187 6.42 22.14 -14.26
CA VAL A 187 6.79 20.95 -15.05
C VAL A 187 7.61 21.34 -16.28
N LYS A 188 7.13 22.31 -17.04
CA LYS A 188 7.83 22.78 -18.25
C LYS A 188 9.20 23.35 -17.93
N THR A 189 9.31 24.20 -16.90
CA THR A 189 10.59 24.79 -16.50
C THR A 189 11.62 23.73 -16.12
N LEU A 190 11.21 22.71 -15.37
CA LEU A 190 12.08 21.59 -14.99
C LEU A 190 12.51 20.78 -16.20
N THR A 191 11.56 20.44 -17.08
CA THR A 191 11.85 19.69 -18.33
C THR A 191 12.81 20.45 -19.25
N ASP A 192 12.60 21.74 -19.44
CA ASP A 192 13.47 22.60 -20.26
C ASP A 192 14.91 22.67 -19.70
N ASN A 193 15.08 22.44 -18.40
CA ASN A 193 16.38 22.39 -17.71
C ASN A 193 16.92 20.95 -17.55
N ASN A 194 16.33 19.94 -18.19
CA ASN A 194 16.69 18.54 -18.11
C ASN A 194 16.64 17.98 -16.66
N VAL A 195 15.71 18.47 -15.85
CA VAL A 195 15.38 17.92 -14.52
C VAL A 195 14.08 17.16 -14.66
N ALA A 196 14.04 15.91 -14.16
CA ALA A 196 12.79 15.17 -14.14
C ALA A 196 11.79 15.84 -13.19
N PRO A 197 10.62 16.29 -13.67
CA PRO A 197 9.68 17.00 -12.81
C PRO A 197 9.09 16.10 -11.70
N ILE A 198 8.67 14.88 -12.05
CA ILE A 198 7.86 14.03 -11.17
C ILE A 198 8.43 12.63 -11.12
N ALA A 199 8.67 12.13 -9.91
CA ALA A 199 8.91 10.72 -9.64
C ALA A 199 7.59 9.94 -9.71
N LEU A 200 7.57 8.86 -10.47
CA LEU A 200 6.45 7.94 -10.58
C LEU A 200 6.97 6.55 -10.91
N GLY A 201 6.49 5.54 -10.20
CA GLY A 201 6.68 4.13 -10.54
C GLY A 201 5.32 3.51 -10.87
N ASN A 202 4.95 3.47 -12.17
CA ASN A 202 3.60 3.08 -12.60
C ASN A 202 3.49 1.63 -13.08
N ARG A 203 4.50 0.80 -12.88
CA ARG A 203 4.38 -0.66 -13.09
C ARG A 203 3.30 -1.27 -12.18
N ASP A 204 3.19 -0.73 -10.97
CA ASP A 204 2.24 -1.17 -9.96
C ASP A 204 0.84 -0.58 -10.18
N ARG A 205 0.69 0.34 -11.13
CA ARG A 205 -0.55 0.91 -11.71
C ARG A 205 -1.36 1.79 -10.76
N TRP A 206 -1.52 1.42 -9.49
CA TRP A 206 -2.25 2.21 -8.50
C TRP A 206 -1.64 3.60 -8.25
N THR A 207 -0.33 3.74 -8.42
CA THR A 207 0.37 5.02 -8.30
C THR A 207 -0.05 6.04 -9.35
N GLY A 208 -0.26 5.59 -10.58
CA GLY A 208 -0.83 6.42 -11.65
C GLY A 208 -2.30 6.76 -11.42
N SER A 209 -3.06 5.85 -10.78
CA SER A 209 -4.46 6.10 -10.41
C SER A 209 -4.60 7.33 -9.50
N LEU A 210 -3.66 7.61 -8.60
CA LEU A 210 -3.69 8.79 -7.73
C LEU A 210 -3.75 10.09 -8.53
N TRP A 211 -3.01 10.18 -9.62
CA TRP A 211 -3.01 11.33 -10.54
C TRP A 211 -4.37 11.50 -11.23
N TYR A 212 -4.91 10.39 -11.74
CA TYR A 212 -6.22 10.40 -12.38
C TYR A 212 -7.32 10.82 -11.40
N MET A 213 -7.30 10.30 -10.17
CA MET A 213 -8.27 10.63 -9.13
C MET A 213 -8.26 12.12 -8.79
N TYR A 214 -7.09 12.73 -8.63
CA TYR A 214 -7.00 14.16 -8.38
C TYR A 214 -7.50 15.00 -9.55
N LEU A 215 -7.16 14.64 -10.78
CA LEU A 215 -7.66 15.35 -11.96
C LEU A 215 -9.17 15.19 -12.09
N ALA A 216 -9.71 14.01 -11.83
CA ALA A 216 -11.15 13.77 -11.79
C ALA A 216 -11.86 14.66 -10.75
N ASP A 217 -11.34 14.70 -9.52
CA ASP A 217 -11.84 15.57 -8.45
C ASP A 217 -11.78 17.05 -8.87
N ARG A 218 -10.60 17.53 -9.28
CA ARG A 218 -10.40 18.95 -9.61
C ARG A 218 -11.24 19.42 -10.77
N ILE A 219 -11.50 18.56 -11.75
CA ILE A 219 -12.30 18.92 -12.95
C ILE A 219 -13.79 18.71 -12.70
N GLY A 220 -14.18 17.52 -12.16
CA GLY A 220 -15.58 17.09 -12.06
C GLY A 220 -16.22 17.29 -10.68
N GLY A 221 -15.41 17.53 -9.65
CA GLY A 221 -15.82 17.63 -8.25
C GLY A 221 -15.57 16.31 -7.48
N PRO A 222 -15.62 16.35 -6.14
CA PRO A 222 -15.18 15.26 -5.26
C PRO A 222 -15.98 13.95 -5.45
N ASP A 223 -17.24 14.04 -5.87
CA ASP A 223 -18.12 12.88 -5.97
C ASP A 223 -18.12 12.23 -7.37
N VAL A 224 -17.53 12.88 -8.39
CA VAL A 224 -17.69 12.45 -9.79
C VAL A 224 -17.23 11.02 -10.02
N LEU A 225 -16.08 10.66 -9.48
CA LEU A 225 -15.50 9.32 -9.64
C LEU A 225 -16.27 8.28 -8.83
N THR A 226 -16.57 8.57 -7.57
CA THR A 226 -17.36 7.68 -6.70
C THR A 226 -18.77 7.44 -7.28
N ASN A 227 -19.40 8.47 -7.84
CA ASN A 227 -20.69 8.32 -8.52
C ASN A 227 -20.58 7.41 -9.75
N ALA A 228 -19.53 7.53 -10.56
CA ALA A 228 -19.28 6.63 -11.69
C ALA A 228 -19.09 5.18 -11.23
N ILE A 229 -18.26 4.94 -10.22
CA ILE A 229 -18.02 3.61 -9.64
C ILE A 229 -19.33 3.00 -9.11
N ASN A 230 -20.16 3.78 -8.40
CA ASN A 230 -21.42 3.34 -7.82
C ASN A 230 -22.59 3.31 -8.82
N ARG A 231 -22.33 3.62 -10.10
CA ARG A 231 -23.35 3.66 -11.18
C ARG A 231 -24.49 4.65 -10.95
N THR A 232 -24.24 5.69 -10.14
CA THR A 232 -25.10 6.88 -10.03
C THR A 232 -24.65 8.01 -10.97
N GLY A 233 -23.46 7.84 -11.57
CA GLY A 233 -22.86 8.60 -12.66
C GLY A 233 -22.34 7.65 -13.74
N SER A 234 -21.40 8.13 -14.56
CA SER A 234 -20.80 7.35 -15.65
C SER A 234 -19.33 7.74 -15.82
N PHE A 235 -18.46 6.78 -16.19
CA PHE A 235 -17.09 7.05 -16.63
C PHE A 235 -17.03 7.81 -17.97
N GLU A 236 -18.14 7.81 -18.72
CA GLU A 236 -18.28 8.64 -19.93
C GLU A 236 -18.59 10.13 -19.63
N ASP A 237 -18.73 10.52 -18.36
CA ASP A 237 -18.80 11.93 -17.97
C ASP A 237 -17.62 12.71 -18.53
N GLU A 238 -17.88 13.83 -19.20
CA GLU A 238 -16.84 14.61 -19.89
C GLU A 238 -15.74 15.10 -18.94
N SER A 239 -16.01 15.27 -17.66
CA SER A 239 -14.97 15.63 -16.67
C SER A 239 -14.01 14.48 -16.39
N LEU A 240 -14.48 13.23 -16.38
CA LEU A 240 -13.65 12.05 -16.23
C LEU A 240 -12.83 11.74 -17.50
N VAL A 241 -13.42 11.94 -18.68
CA VAL A 241 -12.71 11.86 -19.95
C VAL A 241 -11.61 12.93 -20.00
N LYS A 242 -11.91 14.18 -19.60
CA LYS A 242 -10.94 15.26 -19.55
C LYS A 242 -9.83 15.01 -18.53
N ALA A 243 -10.12 14.39 -17.40
CA ALA A 243 -9.08 13.96 -16.46
C ALA A 243 -8.09 12.97 -17.09
N ALA A 244 -8.59 12.03 -17.90
CA ALA A 244 -7.76 11.11 -18.65
C ALA A 244 -6.95 11.82 -19.77
N GLU A 245 -7.51 12.83 -20.42
CA GLU A 245 -6.78 13.68 -21.39
C GLU A 245 -5.62 14.42 -20.72
N GLU A 246 -5.82 14.96 -19.51
CA GLU A 246 -4.77 15.67 -18.77
C GLU A 246 -3.63 14.74 -18.34
N ILE A 247 -3.91 13.46 -18.02
CA ILE A 247 -2.85 12.47 -17.83
C ILE A 247 -1.95 12.36 -19.06
N GLN A 248 -2.54 12.22 -20.26
CA GLN A 248 -1.78 12.14 -21.51
C GLN A 248 -1.04 13.45 -21.83
N ASN A 249 -1.61 14.59 -21.47
CA ASN A 249 -0.94 15.89 -21.59
C ASN A 249 0.32 15.94 -20.74
N LEU A 250 0.28 15.49 -19.47
CA LEU A 250 1.46 15.41 -18.61
C LEU A 250 2.52 14.44 -19.18
N VAL A 251 2.10 13.27 -19.67
CA VAL A 251 3.02 12.33 -20.33
C VAL A 251 3.71 12.99 -21.54
N ASN A 252 2.95 13.67 -22.39
CA ASN A 252 3.46 14.32 -23.58
C ASN A 252 4.36 15.54 -23.28
N MET A 253 4.20 16.14 -22.10
CA MET A 253 5.10 17.17 -21.56
C MET A 253 6.41 16.59 -20.99
N ASN A 254 6.60 15.26 -20.99
CA ASN A 254 7.69 14.55 -20.30
C ASN A 254 7.73 14.89 -18.81
N ALA A 255 6.57 14.95 -18.15
CA ALA A 255 6.45 15.32 -16.75
C ALA A 255 7.06 14.29 -15.81
N PHE A 256 7.17 13.03 -16.20
CA PHE A 256 7.58 11.91 -15.34
C PHE A 256 9.02 11.47 -15.61
N VAL A 257 9.65 10.87 -14.60
CA VAL A 257 10.98 10.24 -14.74
C VAL A 257 11.00 9.26 -15.91
N ARG A 258 12.16 9.11 -16.54
CA ARG A 258 12.29 8.22 -17.70
C ARG A 258 11.96 6.76 -17.33
N GLY A 259 11.11 6.12 -18.11
CA GLY A 259 10.72 4.72 -17.92
C GLY A 259 9.69 4.50 -16.79
N PHE A 260 9.12 5.56 -16.26
CA PHE A 260 8.18 5.57 -15.13
C PHE A 260 7.09 4.50 -15.22
N ASN A 261 6.57 4.22 -16.41
CA ASN A 261 5.49 3.26 -16.62
C ASN A 261 5.93 1.79 -16.45
N GLY A 262 7.25 1.55 -16.37
CA GLY A 262 7.87 0.24 -16.10
C GLY A 262 8.58 0.14 -14.76
N LEU A 263 8.77 1.26 -14.03
CA LEU A 263 9.32 1.26 -12.68
C LEU A 263 8.26 0.84 -11.66
N SER A 264 8.66 0.08 -10.63
CA SER A 264 7.81 -0.17 -9.46
C SER A 264 7.62 1.10 -8.63
N ASN A 265 6.69 1.06 -7.68
CA ASN A 265 6.53 2.13 -6.70
C ASN A 265 7.86 2.44 -5.97
N ASP A 266 8.58 1.41 -5.50
CA ASP A 266 9.84 1.61 -4.77
C ASP A 266 10.96 2.15 -5.67
N GLU A 267 11.02 1.74 -6.94
CA GLU A 267 11.94 2.32 -7.92
C GLU A 267 11.60 3.80 -8.20
N GLY A 268 10.32 4.12 -8.36
CA GLY A 268 9.85 5.51 -8.52
C GLY A 268 10.14 6.36 -7.28
N LYS A 269 9.88 5.84 -6.07
CA LYS A 269 10.24 6.47 -4.79
C LYS A 269 11.73 6.79 -4.70
N ALA A 270 12.57 5.84 -5.11
CA ALA A 270 14.02 6.02 -5.09
C ALA A 270 14.48 7.19 -5.98
N GLU A 271 13.80 7.48 -7.11
CA GLU A 271 14.11 8.65 -7.93
C GLU A 271 13.90 9.96 -7.16
N PHE A 272 12.87 10.06 -6.33
CA PHE A 272 12.65 11.24 -5.49
C PHE A 272 13.65 11.31 -4.33
N LEU A 273 13.86 10.22 -3.59
CA LEU A 273 14.77 10.17 -2.44
C LEU A 273 16.22 10.47 -2.82
N ASN A 274 16.63 10.10 -4.03
CA ASN A 274 17.96 10.40 -4.58
C ASN A 274 18.09 11.81 -5.18
N GLY A 275 17.01 12.62 -5.16
CA GLY A 275 16.99 13.95 -5.75
C GLY A 275 17.04 13.99 -7.28
N ASN A 276 16.70 12.88 -7.95
CA ASN A 276 16.63 12.78 -9.41
C ASN A 276 15.35 13.39 -9.97
N ALA A 277 14.30 13.51 -9.14
CA ALA A 277 13.04 14.16 -9.50
C ALA A 277 12.68 15.26 -8.49
N ALA A 278 11.98 16.29 -8.96
CA ALA A 278 11.64 17.44 -8.15
C ALA A 278 10.38 17.26 -7.28
N MET A 279 9.44 16.43 -7.71
CA MET A 279 8.13 16.24 -7.06
C MET A 279 7.78 14.75 -6.98
N TYR A 280 6.88 14.40 -6.01
CA TYR A 280 6.41 13.03 -5.78
C TYR A 280 4.99 13.05 -5.20
N LEU A 281 4.00 12.59 -5.97
CA LEU A 281 2.62 12.45 -5.50
C LEU A 281 2.46 11.09 -4.84
N MET A 282 2.30 11.08 -3.49
CA MET A 282 2.20 9.82 -2.75
C MET A 282 1.51 10.02 -1.41
N GLY A 283 0.97 8.94 -0.85
CA GLY A 283 0.25 8.98 0.41
C GLY A 283 1.12 9.30 1.62
N SER A 284 0.46 9.74 2.69
CA SER A 284 1.09 10.11 3.96
C SER A 284 1.80 8.94 4.67
N TRP A 285 1.62 7.70 4.22
CA TRP A 285 2.43 6.55 4.65
C TRP A 285 3.93 6.69 4.29
N GLU A 286 4.30 7.63 3.41
CA GLU A 286 5.69 7.94 3.08
C GLU A 286 6.32 8.99 4.02
N LEU A 287 5.54 9.61 4.90
CA LEU A 287 6.07 10.58 5.87
C LEU A 287 7.29 10.08 6.66
N PRO A 288 7.38 8.79 7.05
CA PRO A 288 8.58 8.27 7.71
C PRO A 288 9.87 8.54 6.94
N ASN A 289 9.87 8.38 5.62
CA ASN A 289 11.04 8.63 4.78
C ASN A 289 11.48 10.10 4.76
N PHE A 290 10.57 11.01 5.09
CA PHE A 290 10.82 12.46 5.08
C PHE A 290 10.96 13.04 6.50
N THR A 291 10.73 12.23 7.54
CA THR A 291 10.71 12.69 8.93
C THR A 291 11.59 11.85 9.86
N THR A 292 11.23 10.59 10.09
CA THR A 292 11.79 9.74 11.14
C THR A 292 12.84 8.74 10.67
N ASP A 293 12.92 8.42 9.38
CA ASP A 293 13.87 7.43 8.86
C ASP A 293 15.28 8.02 8.77
N GLU A 294 16.17 7.59 9.67
CA GLU A 294 17.55 8.07 9.74
C GLU A 294 18.46 7.54 8.61
N GLU A 295 18.02 6.52 7.85
CA GLU A 295 18.75 6.07 6.66
C GLU A 295 18.63 7.07 5.50
N VAL A 296 17.56 7.87 5.50
CA VAL A 296 17.42 9.02 4.60
C VAL A 296 18.20 10.20 5.19
N SER A 297 19.11 10.79 4.41
CA SER A 297 19.94 11.87 4.91
C SER A 297 19.13 13.03 5.49
N LYS A 298 19.59 13.63 6.60
CA LYS A 298 18.90 14.77 7.19
C LYS A 298 18.78 15.94 6.22
N GLU A 299 19.81 16.18 5.38
CA GLU A 299 19.79 17.23 4.35
C GLU A 299 18.62 17.04 3.37
N PHE A 300 18.39 15.80 2.92
CA PHE A 300 17.25 15.51 2.05
C PHE A 300 15.93 15.70 2.81
N ARG A 301 15.78 15.13 4.01
CA ARG A 301 14.55 15.29 4.81
C ARG A 301 14.20 16.75 5.05
N ASP A 302 15.16 17.58 5.41
CA ASP A 302 14.96 19.03 5.60
C ASP A 302 14.57 19.76 4.30
N SER A 303 14.96 19.21 3.15
CA SER A 303 14.64 19.77 1.84
C SER A 303 13.24 19.37 1.35
N VAL A 304 12.55 18.43 1.98
CA VAL A 304 11.22 18.02 1.56
C VAL A 304 10.18 19.00 2.10
N GLY A 305 9.28 19.41 1.23
CA GLY A 305 8.03 20.08 1.54
C GLY A 305 6.88 19.38 0.80
N TYR A 306 5.68 19.88 0.97
CA TYR A 306 4.54 19.42 0.21
C TYR A 306 3.61 20.58 -0.13
N PHE A 307 2.70 20.32 -1.05
CA PHE A 307 1.56 21.19 -1.33
C PHE A 307 0.34 20.35 -1.72
N LYS A 308 -0.84 20.96 -1.57
CA LYS A 308 -2.11 20.37 -1.98
C LYS A 308 -2.17 20.28 -3.50
N PHE A 309 -2.75 19.21 -4.05
CA PHE A 309 -2.89 19.10 -5.49
C PHE A 309 -3.66 20.33 -6.03
N PRO A 310 -3.11 21.05 -7.03
CA PRO A 310 -3.64 22.35 -7.45
C PRO A 310 -5.04 22.26 -8.03
N VAL A 311 -5.81 23.33 -7.89
CA VAL A 311 -7.13 23.46 -8.53
C VAL A 311 -7.01 23.68 -10.03
N VAL A 312 -7.98 23.15 -10.78
CA VAL A 312 -8.09 23.36 -12.23
C VAL A 312 -9.03 24.54 -12.48
N GLU A 313 -8.63 25.52 -13.27
CA GLU A 313 -9.46 26.67 -13.60
C GLU A 313 -10.77 26.22 -14.26
N GLY A 314 -11.90 26.70 -13.74
CA GLY A 314 -13.24 26.32 -14.18
C GLY A 314 -13.67 24.92 -13.76
N GLY A 315 -12.85 24.20 -13.03
CA GLY A 315 -13.22 22.93 -12.41
C GLY A 315 -14.14 23.06 -11.20
N LYS A 316 -14.67 21.95 -10.72
CA LYS A 316 -15.66 21.89 -9.62
C LYS A 316 -15.07 21.44 -8.29
N GLY A 317 -13.85 20.88 -8.28
CA GLY A 317 -13.16 20.48 -7.07
C GLY A 317 -12.50 21.64 -6.34
N ASN A 318 -12.21 21.47 -5.07
CA ASN A 318 -11.50 22.45 -4.26
C ASN A 318 -10.17 21.92 -3.75
N VAL A 319 -9.29 22.79 -3.26
CA VAL A 319 -7.95 22.46 -2.82
C VAL A 319 -7.92 21.57 -1.57
N ASP A 320 -8.96 21.63 -0.72
CA ASP A 320 -9.07 20.88 0.53
C ASP A 320 -9.79 19.52 0.36
N SER A 321 -10.11 19.14 -0.89
CA SER A 321 -10.56 17.80 -1.24
C SER A 321 -9.32 16.91 -1.51
N TRP A 322 -9.26 15.76 -0.88
CA TRP A 322 -8.12 14.86 -0.91
C TRP A 322 -8.46 13.50 -1.51
N VAL A 323 -7.47 12.89 -2.13
CA VAL A 323 -7.43 11.44 -2.36
C VAL A 323 -6.84 10.81 -1.10
N GLY A 324 -7.44 9.74 -0.57
CA GLY A 324 -7.00 9.15 0.68
C GLY A 324 -7.99 8.16 1.27
N GLY A 325 -7.96 8.02 2.57
CA GLY A 325 -8.84 7.16 3.34
C GLY A 325 -8.10 6.20 4.27
N PRO A 326 -8.82 5.27 4.92
CA PRO A 326 -8.19 4.23 5.72
C PRO A 326 -7.20 3.43 4.89
N GLY A 327 -6.01 3.22 5.44
CA GLY A 327 -4.92 2.47 4.81
C GLY A 327 -5.14 0.97 4.87
N VAL A 328 -4.13 0.19 5.31
CA VAL A 328 -4.31 -1.24 5.55
C VAL A 328 -4.96 -1.51 6.90
N GLY A 329 -5.78 -2.56 6.96
CA GLY A 329 -6.39 -3.06 8.19
C GLY A 329 -6.00 -4.52 8.44
N LEU A 330 -6.00 -4.94 9.71
CA LEU A 330 -5.73 -6.31 10.10
C LEU A 330 -7.01 -7.15 10.07
N PHE A 331 -6.99 -8.26 9.32
CA PHE A 331 -8.02 -9.29 9.35
C PHE A 331 -7.58 -10.52 10.13
N VAL A 332 -8.52 -11.34 10.58
CA VAL A 332 -8.31 -12.69 11.10
C VAL A 332 -8.98 -13.69 10.16
N ALA A 333 -8.28 -14.77 9.79
CA ALA A 333 -8.82 -15.80 8.92
C ALA A 333 -9.94 -16.60 9.60
N GLU A 334 -11.05 -16.85 8.91
CA GLU A 334 -12.19 -17.60 9.44
C GLU A 334 -11.83 -19.05 9.80
N ASN A 335 -10.97 -19.68 9.00
CA ASN A 335 -10.54 -21.06 9.20
C ASN A 335 -9.29 -21.20 10.09
N SER A 336 -8.83 -20.11 10.75
CA SER A 336 -7.68 -20.18 11.65
C SER A 336 -7.95 -21.14 12.83
N PRO A 337 -7.07 -22.12 13.07
CA PRO A 337 -7.20 -23.01 14.23
C PRO A 337 -6.92 -22.29 15.56
N VAL A 338 -6.35 -21.09 15.52
CA VAL A 338 -6.00 -20.25 16.67
C VAL A 338 -6.76 -18.92 16.66
N ARG A 339 -7.94 -18.89 16.05
CA ARG A 339 -8.73 -17.69 15.77
C ARG A 339 -8.94 -16.79 17.00
N ASP A 340 -9.29 -17.36 18.13
CA ASP A 340 -9.56 -16.58 19.34
C ASP A 340 -8.29 -15.89 19.88
N GLU A 341 -7.13 -16.57 19.78
CA GLU A 341 -5.86 -15.97 20.16
C GLU A 341 -5.39 -14.94 19.13
N ALA A 342 -5.64 -15.19 17.85
CA ALA A 342 -5.39 -14.24 16.78
C ALA A 342 -6.20 -12.94 16.96
N LYS A 343 -7.48 -13.03 17.34
CA LYS A 343 -8.30 -11.86 17.67
C LYS A 343 -7.75 -11.05 18.85
N LYS A 344 -7.29 -11.71 19.92
CA LYS A 344 -6.66 -11.03 21.05
C LYS A 344 -5.38 -10.30 20.63
N PHE A 345 -4.56 -10.94 19.81
CA PHE A 345 -3.37 -10.29 19.27
C PHE A 345 -3.72 -9.10 18.37
N VAL A 346 -4.72 -9.20 17.49
CA VAL A 346 -5.17 -8.07 16.63
C VAL A 346 -5.63 -6.89 17.49
N LYS A 347 -6.45 -7.13 18.53
CA LYS A 347 -6.87 -6.09 19.49
C LYS A 347 -5.67 -5.41 20.14
N PHE A 348 -4.76 -6.19 20.72
CA PHE A 348 -3.54 -5.68 21.33
C PHE A 348 -2.68 -4.89 20.33
N PHE A 349 -2.50 -5.43 19.13
CA PHE A 349 -1.70 -4.79 18.08
C PHE A 349 -2.25 -3.41 17.71
N VAL A 350 -3.55 -3.30 17.46
CA VAL A 350 -4.19 -2.03 17.08
C VAL A 350 -4.08 -0.99 18.19
N GLU A 351 -4.29 -1.39 19.46
CA GLU A 351 -4.13 -0.51 20.61
C GLU A 351 -2.68 0.02 20.71
N ARG A 352 -1.68 -0.85 20.56
CA ARG A 352 -0.27 -0.47 20.61
C ARG A 352 0.15 0.37 19.40
N TRP A 353 -0.34 0.00 18.21
CA TRP A 353 -0.11 0.75 16.98
C TRP A 353 -0.58 2.19 17.12
N GLY A 354 -1.83 2.41 17.53
CA GLY A 354 -2.39 3.75 17.69
C GLY A 354 -1.58 4.64 18.64
N GLN A 355 -1.04 4.06 19.72
CA GLN A 355 -0.21 4.80 20.69
C GLN A 355 1.20 5.13 20.18
N GLN A 356 1.80 4.26 19.36
CA GLN A 356 3.21 4.30 19.01
C GLN A 356 3.50 4.74 17.57
N ALA A 357 2.54 4.58 16.65
CA ALA A 357 2.74 4.86 15.22
C ALA A 357 3.17 6.31 14.95
N VAL A 358 2.63 7.27 15.69
CA VAL A 358 2.96 8.70 15.55
C VAL A 358 4.44 8.95 15.85
N THR A 359 4.94 8.48 16.99
CA THR A 359 6.28 8.81 17.48
C THR A 359 7.37 7.86 16.99
N ARG A 360 7.03 6.58 16.73
CA ARG A 360 7.99 5.54 16.38
C ARG A 360 8.09 5.33 14.86
N VAL A 361 6.99 5.50 14.16
CA VAL A 361 6.94 5.38 12.69
C VAL A 361 6.89 6.75 12.03
N GLY A 362 6.03 7.65 12.49
CA GLY A 362 5.77 8.95 11.87
C GLY A 362 4.61 8.89 10.88
N VAL A 363 3.65 7.97 11.07
CA VAL A 363 2.41 7.86 10.30
C VAL A 363 1.20 8.32 11.10
N ILE A 364 0.11 8.62 10.42
CA ILE A 364 -1.14 9.03 11.04
C ILE A 364 -1.98 7.78 11.31
N PRO A 365 -2.23 7.40 12.58
CA PRO A 365 -3.01 6.22 12.91
C PRO A 365 -4.50 6.44 12.59
N ALA A 366 -5.23 5.34 12.38
CA ALA A 366 -6.69 5.35 12.24
C ALA A 366 -7.41 5.58 13.58
N THR A 367 -6.67 5.62 14.69
CA THR A 367 -7.17 5.92 16.04
C THR A 367 -6.78 7.34 16.45
N THR A 368 -7.57 7.95 17.31
CA THR A 368 -7.29 9.26 17.87
C THR A 368 -6.10 9.19 18.82
N VAL A 369 -5.11 10.04 18.60
CA VAL A 369 -3.92 10.20 19.47
C VAL A 369 -3.81 11.66 19.85
N ASP A 370 -3.61 11.95 21.14
CA ASP A 370 -3.26 13.30 21.60
C ASP A 370 -1.82 13.61 21.21
N THR A 371 -1.66 14.54 20.30
CA THR A 371 -0.36 14.98 19.78
C THR A 371 0.11 16.30 20.38
N SER A 372 -0.64 16.89 21.32
CA SER A 372 -0.41 18.26 21.81
C SER A 372 0.90 18.45 22.57
N GLU A 373 1.42 17.39 23.21
CA GLU A 373 2.68 17.42 23.97
C GLU A 373 3.83 16.69 23.26
N LEU A 374 3.62 16.25 22.01
CA LEU A 374 4.64 15.52 21.25
C LEU A 374 5.51 16.47 20.43
N ASP A 375 6.82 16.27 20.47
CA ASP A 375 7.77 16.97 19.59
C ASP A 375 7.79 16.25 18.22
N LEU A 376 6.94 16.71 17.31
CA LEU A 376 6.75 16.11 16.00
C LEU A 376 7.34 17.00 14.90
N PRO A 377 7.86 16.40 13.82
CA PRO A 377 8.33 17.15 12.66
C PRO A 377 7.24 18.05 12.07
N GLU A 378 7.61 19.27 11.65
CA GLU A 378 6.69 20.25 11.07
C GLU A 378 5.90 19.67 9.90
N LEU A 379 6.58 18.98 8.98
CA LEU A 379 5.94 18.31 7.85
C LEU A 379 4.82 17.33 8.27
N TYR A 380 5.03 16.59 9.36
CA TYR A 380 4.01 15.69 9.90
C TYR A 380 2.81 16.48 10.44
N ILE A 381 3.08 17.54 11.22
CA ILE A 381 2.03 18.38 11.83
C ILE A 381 1.19 19.03 10.75
N ASP A 382 1.80 19.55 9.70
CA ASP A 382 1.12 20.21 8.59
C ASP A 382 0.20 19.24 7.84
N VAL A 383 0.69 18.04 7.48
CA VAL A 383 -0.12 17.00 6.82
C VAL A 383 -1.27 16.53 7.72
N LEU A 384 -1.02 16.37 9.04
CA LEU A 384 -2.05 16.02 10.01
C LEU A 384 -3.14 17.09 10.11
N ASN A 385 -2.77 18.37 10.09
CA ASN A 385 -3.73 19.48 10.14
C ASN A 385 -4.57 19.51 8.85
N ASP A 386 -3.95 19.35 7.69
CA ASP A 386 -4.65 19.26 6.41
C ASP A 386 -5.63 18.08 6.35
N LEU A 387 -5.26 16.93 6.93
CA LEU A 387 -6.18 15.81 7.08
C LEU A 387 -7.39 16.16 7.95
N ARG A 388 -7.17 16.88 9.06
CA ARG A 388 -8.25 17.31 9.97
C ARG A 388 -9.19 18.35 9.35
N GLU A 389 -8.65 19.19 8.46
CA GLU A 389 -9.37 20.25 7.75
C GLU A 389 -9.92 19.82 6.39
N ALA A 390 -9.70 18.55 5.99
CA ALA A 390 -10.16 18.03 4.72
C ALA A 390 -11.67 18.22 4.53
N SER A 391 -12.06 18.85 3.44
CA SER A 391 -13.48 19.04 3.08
C SER A 391 -14.11 17.75 2.54
N ASN A 392 -13.29 16.88 1.94
CA ASN A 392 -13.64 15.56 1.45
C ASN A 392 -12.39 14.68 1.36
N ILE A 393 -12.55 13.38 1.55
CA ILE A 393 -11.52 12.37 1.30
C ILE A 393 -12.14 11.28 0.42
N THR A 394 -11.67 11.20 -0.82
CA THR A 394 -12.11 10.19 -1.77
C THR A 394 -11.24 8.94 -1.65
N LEU A 395 -11.84 7.82 -1.25
CA LEU A 395 -11.16 6.53 -1.12
C LEU A 395 -10.53 6.11 -2.45
N PHE A 396 -9.38 5.43 -2.40
CA PHE A 396 -8.64 4.96 -3.57
C PHE A 396 -9.53 4.18 -4.54
N ALA A 397 -9.45 4.50 -5.83
CA ALA A 397 -10.38 3.98 -6.85
C ALA A 397 -10.35 2.45 -6.96
N ASP A 398 -9.16 1.87 -6.97
CA ASP A 398 -8.95 0.43 -7.02
C ASP A 398 -9.44 -0.30 -5.75
N VAL A 399 -9.50 0.41 -4.63
CA VAL A 399 -10.02 -0.09 -3.36
C VAL A 399 -11.55 0.01 -3.30
N GLN A 400 -12.14 1.07 -3.87
CA GLN A 400 -13.60 1.21 -3.96
C GLN A 400 -14.23 0.19 -4.90
N MET A 401 -13.57 -0.09 -6.03
CA MET A 401 -14.09 -0.98 -7.08
C MET A 401 -14.06 -2.44 -6.64
N LYS A 402 -14.98 -3.24 -7.17
CA LYS A 402 -14.89 -4.69 -7.08
C LYS A 402 -13.71 -5.21 -7.92
N ALA A 403 -13.23 -6.39 -7.60
CA ALA A 403 -11.98 -6.93 -8.11
C ALA A 403 -11.83 -6.87 -9.65
N ALA A 404 -12.90 -7.20 -10.42
CA ALA A 404 -12.84 -7.20 -11.88
C ALA A 404 -12.70 -5.78 -12.45
N THR A 405 -13.51 -4.84 -11.95
CA THR A 405 -13.44 -3.44 -12.37
C THR A 405 -12.15 -2.77 -11.89
N ALA A 406 -11.68 -3.09 -10.67
CA ALA A 406 -10.40 -2.62 -10.15
C ALA A 406 -9.23 -3.04 -11.06
N GLU A 407 -9.20 -4.30 -11.51
CA GLU A 407 -8.16 -4.78 -12.43
C GLU A 407 -8.25 -4.10 -13.80
N THR A 408 -9.47 -3.88 -14.32
CA THR A 408 -9.68 -3.08 -15.54
C THR A 408 -9.16 -1.65 -15.35
N HIS A 409 -9.51 -1.00 -14.23
CA HIS A 409 -9.03 0.35 -13.91
C HIS A 409 -7.51 0.42 -13.91
N LEU A 410 -6.84 -0.46 -13.19
CA LEU A 410 -5.39 -0.49 -13.08
C LEU A 410 -4.71 -0.72 -14.44
N ASN A 411 -5.24 -1.63 -15.27
CA ASN A 411 -4.72 -1.88 -16.62
C ASN A 411 -4.93 -0.67 -17.55
N MET A 412 -6.09 -0.03 -17.45
CA MET A 412 -6.40 1.16 -18.24
C MET A 412 -5.59 2.37 -17.80
N ILE A 413 -5.28 2.53 -16.51
CA ILE A 413 -4.32 3.54 -16.02
C ILE A 413 -2.95 3.35 -16.69
N GLN A 414 -2.39 2.14 -16.65
CA GLN A 414 -1.08 1.89 -17.27
C GLN A 414 -1.11 2.13 -18.79
N SER A 415 -2.20 1.73 -19.46
CA SER A 415 -2.39 1.94 -20.90
C SER A 415 -2.53 3.41 -21.25
N LEU A 416 -3.22 4.20 -20.42
CA LEU A 416 -3.39 5.64 -20.59
C LEU A 416 -2.05 6.38 -20.48
N PHE A 417 -1.27 6.08 -19.42
CA PHE A 417 0.08 6.61 -19.23
C PHE A 417 1.08 6.15 -20.29
N GLY A 418 0.84 5.01 -20.92
CA GLY A 418 1.61 4.49 -22.06
C GLY A 418 1.18 5.06 -23.41
N ASN A 419 0.19 5.95 -23.48
CA ASN A 419 -0.46 6.41 -24.73
C ASN A 419 -0.97 5.24 -25.60
N GLN A 420 -1.37 4.12 -24.97
CA GLN A 420 -1.87 2.91 -25.65
C GLN A 420 -3.40 2.83 -25.68
N ALA A 421 -4.08 3.62 -24.86
CA ALA A 421 -5.53 3.78 -24.85
C ALA A 421 -5.88 5.26 -24.96
N SER A 422 -6.95 5.58 -25.69
CA SER A 422 -7.49 6.93 -25.69
C SER A 422 -8.29 7.21 -24.40
N PRO A 423 -8.49 8.47 -24.01
CA PRO A 423 -9.36 8.84 -22.90
C PRO A 423 -10.79 8.28 -23.01
N ARG A 424 -11.33 8.20 -24.22
CA ARG A 424 -12.66 7.60 -24.44
C ARG A 424 -12.64 6.07 -24.39
N ASP A 425 -11.55 5.42 -24.78
CA ASP A 425 -11.38 3.98 -24.56
C ASP A 425 -11.29 3.67 -23.07
N PHE A 426 -10.54 4.51 -22.32
CA PHE A 426 -10.48 4.42 -20.86
C PHE A 426 -11.89 4.44 -20.23
N ALA A 427 -12.71 5.41 -20.60
CA ALA A 427 -14.09 5.54 -20.11
C ALA A 427 -14.95 4.33 -20.48
N ARG A 428 -14.93 3.91 -21.75
CA ARG A 428 -15.72 2.79 -22.25
C ARG A 428 -15.37 1.47 -21.56
N GLU A 429 -14.10 1.15 -21.41
CA GLU A 429 -13.66 -0.10 -20.75
C GLU A 429 -14.14 -0.19 -19.28
N HIS A 430 -14.18 0.95 -18.58
CA HIS A 430 -14.74 0.99 -17.23
C HIS A 430 -16.26 0.74 -17.24
N GLU A 431 -17.01 1.35 -18.16
CA GLU A 431 -18.45 1.11 -18.29
C GLU A 431 -18.76 -0.35 -18.63
N GLU A 432 -17.97 -0.96 -19.52
CA GLU A 432 -18.12 -2.39 -19.88
C GLU A 432 -17.82 -3.30 -18.68
N ALA A 433 -16.76 -3.01 -17.89
CA ALA A 433 -16.44 -3.77 -16.69
C ALA A 433 -17.55 -3.69 -15.64
N LEU A 434 -18.03 -2.47 -15.35
CA LEU A 434 -19.15 -2.24 -14.42
C LEU A 434 -20.45 -2.91 -14.88
N ALA A 435 -20.73 -2.93 -16.19
CA ALA A 435 -21.89 -3.62 -16.73
C ALA A 435 -21.76 -5.15 -16.60
N GLY A 436 -20.55 -5.68 -16.63
CA GLY A 436 -20.25 -7.10 -16.40
C GLY A 436 -20.54 -7.56 -14.97
N GLU A 437 -20.31 -6.71 -13.99
CA GLU A 437 -20.56 -6.99 -12.56
C GLU A 437 -22.03 -6.98 -12.16
N ALA A 438 -22.89 -6.39 -12.96
CA ALA A 438 -24.34 -6.32 -12.71
C ALA A 438 -25.11 -7.60 -13.11
N LYS A 439 -24.44 -8.56 -13.74
CA LYS A 439 -24.99 -9.85 -14.17
C LYS A 439 -24.67 -10.94 -13.17
#